data_3529e24937e53c592f981d7aa964f756
#
_entry.id   3529e24937e53c592f981d7aa964f756
#
_cell.length_a   1.000
_cell.length_b   1.000
_cell.length_c   1.000
_cell.angle_alpha   90.00
_cell.angle_beta   90.00
_cell.angle_gamma   90.00
#
_symmetry.space_group_name_H-M   'P 1'
#
loop_
_entity.id
_entity.type
_entity.pdbx_description
1 polymer ?
#
loop_
_entity_poly.entity_id
_entity_poly.type
_entity_poly.pdbx_seq_one_letter_code
_entity_poly.pdbx_strand_id
1 'polypeptide(L)'
;VKHTASLIYFKNGYRSKGDYCMDQIALGKRIKAAREKACMTQEELAAAVDYSVDHMSVVERGVKAPKLEKLVAIANALNIGTDELLQDDLNTATMLHATEISERLKMLSPEGQRKVMNVLDALIAELK
;
A
#
# COMPACT_ATOMS: atom_id res chain seq x y z
N VAL A 1 23.02 -11.26 -2.45
CA VAL A 1 21.87 -10.94 -1.61
C VAL A 1 21.73 -9.44 -1.40
N LYS A 2 22.84 -8.72 -1.10
CA LYS A 2 22.84 -7.25 -0.97
C LYS A 2 22.58 -6.53 -2.30
N HIS A 3 22.99 -7.10 -3.42
CA HIS A 3 22.79 -6.50 -4.75
C HIS A 3 21.35 -6.63 -5.25
N THR A 4 20.66 -7.70 -4.91
CA THR A 4 19.26 -7.90 -5.34
C THR A 4 18.31 -6.94 -4.63
N ALA A 5 18.52 -6.71 -3.34
CA ALA A 5 17.77 -5.71 -2.58
C ALA A 5 18.03 -4.30 -3.10
N SER A 6 19.29 -3.98 -3.45
CA SER A 6 19.68 -2.70 -4.03
C SER A 6 19.03 -2.45 -5.41
N LEU A 7 18.92 -3.48 -6.24
CA LEU A 7 18.29 -3.41 -7.56
C LEU A 7 16.75 -3.24 -7.48
N ILE A 8 16.11 -3.87 -6.51
CA ILE A 8 14.68 -3.71 -6.25
C ILE A 8 14.40 -2.29 -5.77
N TYR A 9 15.23 -1.78 -4.88
CA TYR A 9 15.14 -0.39 -4.42
C TYR A 9 15.38 0.61 -5.55
N PHE A 10 16.31 0.33 -6.46
CA PHE A 10 16.62 1.19 -7.60
C PHE A 10 15.45 1.30 -8.60
N LYS A 11 14.72 0.20 -8.82
CA LYS A 11 13.51 0.19 -9.68
C LYS A 11 12.37 1.03 -9.11
N ASN A 12 12.34 1.21 -7.79
CA ASN A 12 11.32 1.99 -7.10
C ASN A 12 11.76 3.43 -6.80
N GLY A 13 12.85 3.90 -7.40
CA GLY A 13 13.30 5.29 -7.27
C GLY A 13 14.14 5.61 -6.05
N TYR A 14 14.62 4.62 -5.33
CA TYR A 14 15.53 4.83 -4.20
C TYR A 14 16.95 5.07 -4.66
N ARG A 15 17.55 6.18 -4.26
CA ARG A 15 18.86 6.62 -4.74
C ARG A 15 20.07 6.04 -3.98
N SER A 16 19.94 5.65 -2.74
CA SER A 16 20.98 4.93 -2.01
C SER A 16 20.53 4.52 -0.59
N LYS A 17 21.35 3.73 0.08
CA LYS A 17 21.15 3.33 1.46
C LYS A 17 21.31 4.58 2.37
N GLY A 18 20.22 5.27 2.63
CA GLY A 18 20.19 6.50 3.41
C GLY A 18 19.35 7.63 2.81
N ASP A 19 19.15 7.62 1.49
CA ASP A 19 18.32 8.62 0.81
C ASP A 19 16.95 8.05 0.48
N TYR A 20 16.16 7.76 1.51
CA TYR A 20 14.77 7.40 1.32
C TYR A 20 13.99 8.61 0.81
N CYS A 21 13.52 8.51 -0.42
CA CYS A 21 12.62 9.51 -1.00
C CYS A 21 11.27 8.85 -1.28
N MET A 22 10.25 9.26 -0.56
CA MET A 22 8.90 8.77 -0.74
C MET A 22 8.37 9.15 -2.12
N ASP A 23 7.69 8.24 -2.79
CA ASP A 23 7.03 8.51 -4.06
C ASP A 23 5.72 9.27 -3.83
N GLN A 24 5.83 10.59 -3.76
CA GLN A 24 4.70 11.49 -3.52
C GLN A 24 3.67 11.45 -4.66
N ILE A 25 4.13 11.22 -5.88
CA ILE A 25 3.25 11.14 -7.05
C ILE A 25 2.39 9.88 -6.98
N ALA A 26 2.99 8.75 -6.66
CA ALA A 26 2.26 7.50 -6.47
C ALA A 26 1.25 7.60 -5.32
N LEU A 27 1.66 8.20 -4.20
CA LEU A 27 0.78 8.45 -3.06
C LEU A 27 -0.42 9.32 -3.45
N GLY A 28 -0.18 10.42 -4.15
CA GLY A 28 -1.24 11.32 -4.62
C GLY A 28 -2.24 10.62 -5.54
N LYS A 29 -1.75 9.79 -6.45
CA LYS A 29 -2.59 8.99 -7.35
C LYS A 29 -3.45 7.98 -6.57
N ARG A 30 -2.90 7.37 -5.53
CA ARG A 30 -3.64 6.41 -4.68
C ARG A 30 -4.72 7.10 -3.86
N ILE A 31 -4.43 8.27 -3.32
CA ILE A 31 -5.41 9.10 -2.61
C ILE A 31 -6.57 9.44 -3.55
N LYS A 32 -6.25 9.94 -4.75
CA LYS A 32 -7.26 10.27 -5.76
C LYS A 32 -8.11 9.07 -6.15
N ALA A 33 -7.49 7.94 -6.44
CA ALA A 33 -8.19 6.71 -6.82
C ALA A 33 -9.12 6.22 -5.70
N ALA A 34 -8.65 6.23 -4.46
CA ALA A 34 -9.45 5.85 -3.30
C ALA A 34 -10.62 6.81 -3.07
N ARG A 35 -10.41 8.10 -3.26
CA ARG A 35 -11.45 9.12 -3.18
C ARG A 35 -12.54 8.90 -4.23
N GLU A 36 -12.15 8.68 -5.47
CA GLU A 36 -13.07 8.41 -6.58
C GLU A 36 -13.86 7.11 -6.34
N LYS A 37 -13.19 6.08 -5.84
CA LYS A 37 -13.83 4.81 -5.47
C LYS A 37 -14.85 4.98 -4.35
N ALA A 38 -14.59 5.91 -3.41
CA ALA A 38 -15.52 6.27 -2.34
C ALA A 38 -16.62 7.24 -2.80
N CYS A 39 -16.66 7.59 -4.08
CA CYS A 39 -17.62 8.54 -4.67
C CYS A 39 -17.57 9.93 -3.99
N MET A 40 -16.41 10.35 -3.53
CA MET A 40 -16.20 11.66 -2.90
C MET A 40 -15.61 12.66 -3.89
N THR A 41 -16.07 13.91 -3.80
CA THR A 41 -15.42 15.01 -4.49
C THR A 41 -14.14 15.43 -3.76
N GLN A 42 -13.28 16.17 -4.45
CA GLN A 42 -12.06 16.69 -3.86
C GLN A 42 -12.39 17.66 -2.69
N GLU A 43 -13.45 18.44 -2.83
CA GLU A 43 -13.97 19.34 -1.79
C GLU A 43 -14.42 18.56 -0.55
N GLU A 44 -15.14 17.47 -0.74
CA GLU A 44 -15.63 16.62 0.37
C GLU A 44 -14.47 16.00 1.15
N LEU A 45 -13.48 15.47 0.46
CA LEU A 45 -12.31 14.90 1.14
C LEU A 45 -11.50 16.00 1.84
N ALA A 46 -11.30 17.14 1.19
CA ALA A 46 -10.60 18.29 1.79
C ALA A 46 -11.28 18.74 3.08
N ALA A 47 -12.59 18.89 3.05
CA ALA A 47 -13.39 19.27 4.23
C ALA A 47 -13.26 18.23 5.36
N ALA A 48 -13.28 16.95 5.01
CA ALA A 48 -13.19 15.87 6.00
C ALA A 48 -11.85 15.85 6.77
N VAL A 49 -10.78 16.36 6.15
CA VAL A 49 -9.44 16.37 6.75
C VAL A 49 -8.94 17.77 7.10
N ASP A 50 -9.82 18.74 7.04
CA ASP A 50 -9.51 20.13 7.34
C ASP A 50 -8.37 20.69 6.45
N TYR A 51 -8.52 20.45 5.15
CA TYR A 51 -7.67 21.03 4.10
C TYR A 51 -8.49 21.98 3.23
N SER A 52 -7.82 22.95 2.60
CA SER A 52 -8.40 23.66 1.46
C SER A 52 -8.45 22.74 0.23
N VAL A 53 -9.32 23.03 -0.71
CA VAL A 53 -9.41 22.31 -1.98
C VAL A 53 -8.08 22.39 -2.75
N ASP A 54 -7.48 23.58 -2.76
CA ASP A 54 -6.17 23.78 -3.40
C ASP A 54 -5.08 22.93 -2.78
N HIS A 55 -5.07 22.80 -1.46
CA HIS A 55 -4.11 21.95 -0.75
C HIS A 55 -4.34 20.47 -1.07
N MET A 56 -5.58 20.02 -1.11
CA MET A 56 -5.90 18.65 -1.52
C MET A 56 -5.47 18.39 -2.97
N SER A 57 -5.68 19.34 -3.86
CA SER A 57 -5.22 19.25 -5.25
C SER A 57 -3.70 19.09 -5.34
N VAL A 58 -2.96 19.83 -4.55
CA VAL A 58 -1.49 19.75 -4.46
C VAL A 58 -1.04 18.37 -3.98
N VAL A 59 -1.72 17.81 -2.99
CA VAL A 59 -1.45 16.46 -2.46
C VAL A 59 -1.73 15.38 -3.51
N GLU A 60 -2.89 15.43 -4.16
CA GLU A 60 -3.28 14.44 -5.18
C GLU A 60 -2.38 14.48 -6.43
N ARG A 61 -1.85 15.64 -6.78
CA ARG A 61 -0.89 15.78 -7.89
C ARG A 61 0.53 15.32 -7.52
N GLY A 62 0.77 15.05 -6.23
CA GLY A 62 2.08 14.61 -5.75
C GLY A 62 3.12 15.72 -5.67
N VAL A 63 2.69 16.98 -5.66
CA VAL A 63 3.59 18.13 -5.52
C VAL A 63 4.10 18.24 -4.09
N LYS A 64 3.26 17.90 -3.11
CA LYS A 64 3.60 17.95 -1.70
C LYS A 64 2.99 16.76 -0.96
N ALA A 65 3.77 16.11 -0.10
CA ALA A 65 3.28 15.04 0.75
C ALA A 65 2.47 15.60 1.91
N PRO A 66 1.38 14.93 2.33
CA PRO A 66 0.68 15.29 3.55
C PRO A 66 1.55 14.98 4.77
N LYS A 67 1.34 15.73 5.85
CA LYS A 67 1.92 15.39 7.16
C LYS A 67 1.32 14.08 7.65
N LEU A 68 2.02 13.39 8.54
CA LEU A 68 1.58 12.08 9.06
C LEU A 68 0.15 12.12 9.62
N GLU A 69 -0.18 13.13 10.40
CA GLU A 69 -1.52 13.31 10.97
C GLU A 69 -2.59 13.42 9.89
N LYS A 70 -2.30 14.15 8.82
CA LYS A 70 -3.22 14.32 7.69
C LYS A 70 -3.33 13.07 6.85
N LEU A 71 -2.24 12.33 6.70
CA LEU A 71 -2.27 11.02 6.03
C LEU A 71 -3.21 10.05 6.76
N VAL A 72 -3.12 9.99 8.07
CA VAL A 72 -4.02 9.18 8.90
C VAL A 72 -5.47 9.66 8.76
N ALA A 73 -5.70 10.97 8.79
CA ALA A 73 -7.04 11.54 8.62
C ALA A 73 -7.62 11.20 7.24
N ILE A 74 -6.83 11.26 6.18
CA ILE A 74 -7.23 10.88 4.82
C ILE A 74 -7.60 9.40 4.77
N ALA A 75 -6.77 8.54 5.33
CA ALA A 75 -7.04 7.10 5.38
C ALA A 75 -8.34 6.79 6.12
N ASN A 76 -8.58 7.44 7.24
CA ASN A 76 -9.82 7.30 8.00
C ASN A 76 -11.05 7.80 7.23
N ALA A 77 -10.94 8.96 6.58
CA ALA A 77 -12.03 9.54 5.77
C ALA A 77 -12.40 8.63 4.59
N LEU A 78 -11.41 7.97 4.00
CA LEU A 78 -11.60 7.05 2.87
C LEU A 78 -11.90 5.61 3.32
N ASN A 79 -11.83 5.34 4.62
CA ASN A 79 -12.02 4.01 5.21
C ASN A 79 -11.06 2.96 4.63
N ILE A 80 -9.81 3.32 4.47
CA ILE A 80 -8.74 2.44 3.99
C ILE A 80 -7.56 2.47 4.96
N GLY A 81 -6.68 1.48 4.88
CA GLY A 81 -5.44 1.46 5.66
C GLY A 81 -4.40 2.40 5.06
N THR A 82 -3.54 2.95 5.91
CA THR A 82 -2.39 3.74 5.45
C THR A 82 -1.41 2.90 4.63
N ASP A 83 -1.34 1.60 4.86
CA ASP A 83 -0.56 0.63 4.08
C ASP A 83 -1.00 0.58 2.61
N GLU A 84 -2.30 0.69 2.33
CA GLU A 84 -2.81 0.77 0.95
C GLU A 84 -2.33 2.05 0.25
N LEU A 85 -2.32 3.17 0.95
CA LEU A 85 -1.85 4.45 0.40
C LEU A 85 -0.33 4.45 0.16
N LEU A 86 0.42 3.77 1.00
CA LEU A 86 1.89 3.72 0.99
C LEU A 86 2.46 2.47 0.31
N GLN A 87 1.63 1.71 -0.40
CA GLN A 87 2.00 0.42 -1.01
C GLN A 87 3.28 0.46 -1.83
N ASP A 88 3.51 1.56 -2.57
CA ASP A 88 4.69 1.69 -3.42
C ASP A 88 5.97 1.96 -2.64
N ASP A 89 5.82 2.51 -1.43
CA ASP A 89 6.93 2.85 -0.55
C ASP A 89 7.21 1.76 0.49
N LEU A 90 6.25 0.87 0.73
CA LEU A 90 6.38 -0.23 1.66
C LEU A 90 6.81 -1.50 0.93
N ASN A 91 7.75 -2.22 1.50
CA ASN A 91 8.16 -3.52 0.99
C ASN A 91 7.18 -4.62 1.46
N THR A 92 5.90 -4.44 1.09
CA THR A 92 4.78 -5.29 1.54
C THR A 92 4.22 -6.20 0.44
N ALA A 93 4.85 -6.26 -0.73
CA ALA A 93 4.37 -7.08 -1.85
C ALA A 93 4.10 -8.53 -1.43
N THR A 94 4.99 -9.12 -0.63
CA THR A 94 4.83 -10.48 -0.12
C THR A 94 3.61 -10.60 0.81
N MET A 95 3.36 -9.59 1.64
CA MET A 95 2.20 -9.58 2.55
C MET A 95 0.88 -9.49 1.78
N LEU A 96 0.83 -8.69 0.70
CA LEU A 96 -0.36 -8.58 -0.15
C LEU A 96 -0.67 -9.91 -0.82
N HIS A 97 0.33 -10.61 -1.35
CA HIS A 97 0.17 -11.94 -1.93
C HIS A 97 -0.24 -12.97 -0.86
N ALA A 98 0.32 -12.89 0.34
CA ALA A 98 -0.07 -13.76 1.45
C ALA A 98 -1.54 -13.55 1.84
N THR A 99 -2.03 -12.31 1.83
CA THR A 99 -3.44 -12.00 2.10
C THR A 99 -4.35 -12.58 1.03
N GLU A 100 -3.99 -12.45 -0.24
CA GLU A 100 -4.74 -13.03 -1.36
C GLU A 100 -4.82 -14.55 -1.23
N ILE A 101 -3.71 -15.21 -0.94
CA ILE A 101 -3.67 -16.66 -0.71
C ILE A 101 -4.54 -17.04 0.47
N SER A 102 -4.50 -16.27 1.56
CA SER A 102 -5.32 -16.50 2.74
C SER A 102 -6.82 -16.42 2.43
N GLU A 103 -7.25 -15.44 1.65
CA GLU A 103 -8.65 -15.32 1.22
C GLU A 103 -9.07 -16.51 0.34
N ARG A 104 -8.22 -16.95 -0.55
CA ARG A 104 -8.49 -18.15 -1.37
C ARG A 104 -8.58 -19.42 -0.53
N LEU A 105 -7.75 -19.55 0.50
CA LEU A 105 -7.79 -20.68 1.43
C LEU A 105 -9.10 -20.73 2.21
N LYS A 106 -9.65 -19.59 2.63
CA LYS A 106 -10.93 -19.52 3.35
C LYS A 106 -12.10 -20.09 2.55
N MET A 107 -12.00 -20.10 1.23
CA MET A 107 -13.03 -20.66 0.34
C MET A 107 -13.02 -22.20 0.28
N LEU A 108 -11.99 -22.82 0.80
CA LEU A 108 -11.84 -24.27 0.81
C LEU A 108 -12.48 -24.87 2.08
N SER A 109 -12.87 -26.16 1.99
CA SER A 109 -13.28 -26.92 3.17
C SER A 109 -12.12 -27.05 4.17
N PRO A 110 -12.38 -27.31 5.47
CA PRO A 110 -11.30 -27.51 6.45
C PRO A 110 -10.31 -28.58 6.05
N GLU A 111 -10.78 -29.64 5.41
CA GLU A 111 -9.92 -30.70 4.88
C GLU A 111 -9.04 -30.22 3.73
N GLY A 112 -9.60 -29.43 2.80
CA GLY A 112 -8.87 -28.81 1.72
C GLY A 112 -7.80 -27.86 2.20
N GLN A 113 -8.10 -27.05 3.20
CA GLN A 113 -7.13 -26.13 3.84
C GLN A 113 -5.96 -26.93 4.44
N ARG A 114 -6.26 -28.00 5.17
CA ARG A 114 -5.23 -28.85 5.77
C ARG A 114 -4.32 -29.49 4.73
N LYS A 115 -4.88 -29.97 3.61
CA LYS A 115 -4.11 -30.54 2.50
C LYS A 115 -3.15 -29.52 1.88
N VAL A 116 -3.64 -28.31 1.63
CA VAL A 116 -2.83 -27.20 1.09
C VAL A 116 -1.69 -26.87 2.05
N MET A 117 -1.98 -26.74 3.34
CA MET A 117 -0.95 -26.43 4.34
C MET A 117 0.12 -27.51 4.43
N ASN A 118 -0.26 -28.78 4.37
CA ASN A 118 0.69 -29.89 4.39
C ASN A 118 1.64 -29.86 3.17
N VAL A 119 1.10 -29.57 1.99
CA VAL A 119 1.91 -29.44 0.76
C VAL A 119 2.84 -28.23 0.87
N LEU A 120 2.35 -27.12 1.39
CA LEU A 120 3.12 -25.91 1.58
C LEU A 120 4.27 -26.14 2.57
N ASP A 121 4.02 -26.79 3.69
CA ASP A 121 5.04 -27.14 4.69
C ASP A 121 6.12 -28.03 4.10
N ALA A 122 5.73 -29.02 3.28
CA ALA A 122 6.67 -29.90 2.59
C ALA A 122 7.57 -29.11 1.61
N LEU A 123 6.99 -28.18 0.85
CA LEU A 123 7.74 -27.32 -0.07
C LEU A 123 8.70 -26.40 0.66
N ILE A 124 8.26 -25.80 1.76
CA ILE A 124 9.12 -24.92 2.57
C ILE A 124 10.31 -25.71 3.12
N ALA A 125 10.10 -26.94 3.58
CA ALA A 125 11.16 -27.80 4.08
C ALA A 125 12.20 -28.13 2.99
N GLU A 126 11.74 -28.36 1.75
CA GLU A 126 12.62 -28.63 0.61
C GLU A 126 13.46 -27.42 0.19
N LEU A 127 12.91 -26.20 0.36
CA LEU A 127 13.54 -24.96 -0.09
C LEU A 127 14.46 -24.32 0.96
N LYS A 128 14.52 -24.89 2.14
CA LYS A 128 15.42 -24.40 3.21
C LYS A 128 16.90 -24.78 2.97
#